data_8cb1b8ed0f97a3ce9a85a2798655b637
#
_entry.id   8cb1b8ed0f97a3ce9a85a2798655b637
#
_cell.length_a   1.000
_cell.length_b   1.000
_cell.length_c   1.000
_cell.angle_alpha   90.00
_cell.angle_beta   90.00
_cell.angle_gamma   90.00
#
_symmetry.space_group_name_H-M   'P 1'
#
loop_
_entity.id
_entity.type
_entity.pdbx_description
1 polymer ?
#
loop_
_entity_poly.entity_id
_entity_poly.type
_entity_poly.pdbx_seq_one_letter_code
_entity_poly.pdbx_strand_id
1 'polypeptide(L)'
;MPQMLTDLERVITLETPSQDHDAVAAGARDLAALIEERVGTAPEVLEIDGVTHLRLRFGSGPVKVVLLNHQDTVWPHGTLERLPFSVADGILRGPGSFDMLTGTIMSIHATAMLLEQAGDSSALDGLTILITGDEELGSTTSSQLIRDEAAGARAVYVMEASAAGSLKLARKGTSDYEVTVHGKAAHAGLEPEKGVNAGLELARLMPLIAEMADDEKGTTVVPTTITAGTTPNTVPAKATVHVDVRARLTSEQERIDSEMRAVKAEMPGAEVEVTGGINRPPFERDAAAHLFDRAVELAGEIGIAEPTGTAVGGASDGNFTAGDGIPTLDGLGAVGDGAHAEHEHAIISEIPPRTALLAALIADQLAD
;
A
#
# COMPACT_ATOMS: atom_id res chain seq x y z
N MET A 1 -13.79 -21.04 10.06
CA MET A 1 -13.12 -20.27 11.14
C MET A 1 -11.94 -20.98 11.83
N PRO A 2 -12.07 -22.17 12.48
CA PRO A 2 -10.91 -22.74 13.18
C PRO A 2 -9.66 -22.86 12.29
N GLN A 3 -9.80 -23.32 11.07
CA GLN A 3 -8.69 -23.45 10.11
C GLN A 3 -8.10 -22.09 9.72
N MET A 4 -8.93 -21.06 9.49
CA MET A 4 -8.43 -19.70 9.23
C MET A 4 -7.62 -19.14 10.40
N LEU A 5 -8.04 -19.39 11.65
CA LEU A 5 -7.28 -18.96 12.83
C LEU A 5 -5.93 -19.67 12.95
N THR A 6 -5.87 -20.96 12.61
CA THR A 6 -4.60 -21.71 12.56
C THR A 6 -3.68 -21.16 11.46
N ASP A 7 -4.23 -20.84 10.30
CA ASP A 7 -3.46 -20.28 9.19
C ASP A 7 -2.98 -18.85 9.50
N LEU A 8 -3.80 -18.05 10.19
CA LEU A 8 -3.41 -16.71 10.69
C LEU A 8 -2.30 -16.80 11.73
N GLU A 9 -2.39 -17.73 12.70
CA GLU A 9 -1.31 -17.96 13.66
C GLU A 9 0.00 -18.28 12.95
N ARG A 10 -0.05 -19.17 11.95
CA ARG A 10 1.11 -19.58 11.16
C ARG A 10 1.79 -18.39 10.49
N VAL A 11 1.05 -17.55 9.76
CA VAL A 11 1.65 -16.44 9.00
C VAL A 11 2.06 -15.26 9.89
N ILE A 12 1.28 -14.93 10.92
CA ILE A 12 1.58 -13.82 11.83
C ILE A 12 2.84 -14.10 12.66
N THR A 13 3.08 -15.37 13.02
CA THR A 13 4.23 -15.76 13.84
C THR A 13 5.55 -15.83 13.08
N LEU A 14 5.56 -15.61 11.78
CA LEU A 14 6.80 -15.63 10.97
C LEU A 14 7.60 -14.33 11.04
N GLU A 15 6.98 -13.22 11.43
CA GLU A 15 7.57 -11.87 11.37
C GLU A 15 8.25 -11.56 10.02
N THR A 16 7.56 -10.78 9.19
CA THR A 16 8.01 -10.42 7.83
C THR A 16 8.26 -8.91 7.71
N PRO A 17 9.25 -8.34 8.43
CA PRO A 17 9.56 -6.92 8.31
C PRO A 17 10.00 -6.59 6.88
N SER A 18 9.40 -5.57 6.29
CA SER A 18 9.60 -5.18 4.88
C SER A 18 11.06 -4.91 4.50
N GLN A 19 11.86 -4.44 5.46
CA GLN A 19 13.28 -4.13 5.24
C GLN A 19 14.19 -5.37 5.28
N ASP A 20 13.69 -6.54 5.72
CA ASP A 20 14.45 -7.79 5.76
C ASP A 20 13.97 -8.72 4.64
N HIS A 21 14.63 -8.63 3.49
CA HIS A 21 14.28 -9.42 2.31
C HIS A 21 14.38 -10.94 2.55
N ASP A 22 15.28 -11.40 3.43
CA ASP A 22 15.40 -12.82 3.79
C ASP A 22 14.19 -13.29 4.60
N ALA A 23 13.68 -12.45 5.52
CA ALA A 23 12.47 -12.73 6.28
C ALA A 23 11.22 -12.72 5.37
N VAL A 24 11.09 -11.73 4.49
CA VAL A 24 10.03 -11.67 3.48
C VAL A 24 10.07 -12.91 2.58
N ALA A 25 11.25 -13.34 2.14
CA ALA A 25 11.40 -14.56 1.34
C ALA A 25 11.06 -15.83 2.12
N ALA A 26 11.35 -15.88 3.43
CA ALA A 26 10.95 -17.01 4.29
C ALA A 26 9.44 -17.05 4.47
N GLY A 27 8.78 -15.91 4.73
CA GLY A 27 7.34 -15.76 4.79
C GLY A 27 6.65 -16.17 3.50
N ALA A 28 7.18 -15.71 2.35
CA ALA A 28 6.68 -16.09 1.03
C ALA A 28 6.71 -17.60 0.80
N ARG A 29 7.79 -18.28 1.18
CA ARG A 29 7.87 -19.75 1.03
C ARG A 29 6.84 -20.49 1.89
N ASP A 30 6.64 -20.04 3.12
CA ASP A 30 5.65 -20.64 4.00
C ASP A 30 4.23 -20.38 3.53
N LEU A 31 3.95 -19.15 3.08
CA LEU A 31 2.67 -18.77 2.51
C LEU A 31 2.38 -19.50 1.19
N ALA A 32 3.41 -19.76 0.36
CA ALA A 32 3.28 -20.57 -0.84
C ALA A 32 2.88 -22.01 -0.52
N ALA A 33 3.49 -22.62 0.51
CA ALA A 33 3.11 -23.95 0.99
C ALA A 33 1.67 -23.95 1.54
N LEU A 34 1.26 -22.92 2.27
CA LEU A 34 -0.10 -22.77 2.75
C LEU A 34 -1.13 -22.66 1.61
N ILE A 35 -0.81 -21.87 0.59
CA ILE A 35 -1.66 -21.76 -0.61
C ILE A 35 -1.81 -23.13 -1.27
N GLU A 36 -0.72 -23.87 -1.49
CA GLU A 36 -0.77 -25.21 -2.06
C GLU A 36 -1.62 -26.17 -1.21
N GLU A 37 -1.50 -26.12 0.12
CA GLU A 37 -2.32 -26.92 1.05
C GLU A 37 -3.81 -26.62 0.98
N ARG A 38 -4.21 -25.37 0.72
CA ARG A 38 -5.62 -24.92 0.73
C ARG A 38 -6.27 -24.94 -0.64
N VAL A 39 -5.49 -24.61 -1.68
CA VAL A 39 -5.97 -24.39 -3.04
C VAL A 39 -5.59 -25.56 -3.98
N GLY A 40 -4.63 -26.38 -3.57
CA GLY A 40 -4.17 -27.54 -4.35
C GLY A 40 -3.20 -27.19 -5.49
N THR A 41 -2.75 -25.92 -5.58
CA THR A 41 -1.82 -25.46 -6.60
C THR A 41 -0.81 -24.49 -5.96
N ALA A 42 0.48 -24.75 -6.16
CA ALA A 42 1.54 -23.87 -5.67
C ALA A 42 1.58 -22.57 -6.48
N PRO A 43 1.74 -21.40 -5.83
CA PRO A 43 2.00 -20.16 -6.53
C PRO A 43 3.41 -20.13 -7.12
N GLU A 44 3.59 -19.30 -8.13
CA GLU A 44 4.90 -18.92 -8.64
C GLU A 44 5.58 -17.97 -7.64
N VAL A 45 6.84 -18.24 -7.34
CA VAL A 45 7.68 -17.38 -6.50
C VAL A 45 8.51 -16.48 -7.41
N LEU A 46 8.31 -15.18 -7.29
CA LEU A 46 8.96 -14.17 -8.11
C LEU A 46 9.94 -13.37 -7.24
N GLU A 47 11.19 -13.27 -7.67
CA GLU A 47 12.17 -12.39 -7.05
C GLU A 47 12.47 -11.22 -7.98
N ILE A 48 12.20 -10.00 -7.51
CA ILE A 48 12.42 -8.76 -8.25
C ILE A 48 13.28 -7.85 -7.36
N ASP A 49 14.46 -7.48 -7.84
CA ASP A 49 15.43 -6.64 -7.11
C ASP A 49 15.68 -7.09 -5.66
N GLY A 50 15.68 -8.42 -5.44
CA GLY A 50 15.94 -9.05 -4.14
C GLY A 50 14.71 -9.17 -3.23
N VAL A 51 13.53 -8.71 -3.65
CA VAL A 51 12.28 -8.86 -2.91
C VAL A 51 11.47 -10.01 -3.50
N THR A 52 10.86 -10.81 -2.63
CA THR A 52 10.08 -11.99 -3.03
C THR A 52 8.58 -11.69 -3.03
N HIS A 53 7.93 -11.98 -4.16
CA HIS A 53 6.48 -11.88 -4.38
C HIS A 53 5.91 -13.25 -4.75
N LEU A 54 4.60 -13.43 -4.60
CA LEU A 54 3.88 -14.65 -4.98
C LEU A 54 2.80 -14.33 -6.01
N ARG A 55 2.68 -15.20 -7.02
CA ARG A 55 1.64 -15.12 -8.03
C ARG A 55 0.99 -16.48 -8.27
N LEU A 56 -0.32 -16.58 -8.11
CA LEU A 56 -1.09 -17.75 -8.49
C LEU A 56 -2.13 -17.35 -9.54
N ARG A 57 -2.02 -17.90 -10.74
CA ARG A 57 -2.97 -17.72 -11.84
C ARG A 57 -3.77 -19.00 -12.08
N PHE A 58 -5.06 -18.85 -12.30
CA PHE A 58 -5.94 -19.93 -12.76
C PHE A 58 -6.23 -19.77 -14.26
N GLY A 59 -6.02 -20.87 -14.99
CA GLY A 59 -6.14 -20.89 -16.44
C GLY A 59 -4.99 -20.23 -17.18
N SER A 60 -5.11 -20.19 -18.50
CA SER A 60 -4.12 -19.57 -19.41
C SER A 60 -4.69 -18.43 -20.24
N GLY A 61 -5.93 -18.05 -19.99
CA GLY A 61 -6.64 -16.96 -20.64
C GLY A 61 -6.27 -15.57 -20.06
N PRO A 62 -6.95 -14.53 -20.54
CA PRO A 62 -6.80 -13.18 -19.97
C PRO A 62 -7.19 -13.15 -18.49
N VAL A 63 -6.48 -12.35 -17.71
CA VAL A 63 -6.84 -12.08 -16.32
C VAL A 63 -8.16 -11.31 -16.29
N LYS A 64 -9.12 -11.77 -15.48
CA LYS A 64 -10.40 -11.11 -15.24
C LYS A 64 -10.45 -10.47 -13.87
N VAL A 65 -9.92 -11.16 -12.85
CA VAL A 65 -9.96 -10.75 -11.44
C VAL A 65 -8.56 -10.87 -10.85
N VAL A 66 -8.14 -9.83 -10.14
CA VAL A 66 -6.92 -9.85 -9.33
C VAL A 66 -7.29 -9.68 -7.86
N LEU A 67 -6.84 -10.60 -7.01
CA LEU A 67 -6.80 -10.41 -5.56
C LEU A 67 -5.44 -9.85 -5.20
N LEU A 68 -5.39 -8.60 -4.78
CA LEU A 68 -4.16 -7.89 -4.49
C LEU A 68 -3.92 -7.86 -2.99
N ASN A 69 -2.78 -8.40 -2.57
CA ASN A 69 -2.39 -8.57 -1.18
C ASN A 69 -0.92 -8.21 -1.00
N HIS A 70 -0.50 -7.94 0.25
CA HIS A 70 0.90 -7.97 0.65
C HIS A 70 1.12 -8.85 1.88
N GLN A 71 2.37 -9.30 2.07
CA GLN A 71 2.77 -10.15 3.19
C GLN A 71 3.77 -9.48 4.13
N ASP A 72 4.43 -8.44 3.66
CA ASP A 72 5.39 -7.67 4.46
C ASP A 72 4.67 -6.80 5.48
N THR A 73 5.36 -6.44 6.54
CA THR A 73 4.82 -5.61 7.62
C THR A 73 5.83 -4.55 8.07
N VAL A 74 5.34 -3.45 8.66
CA VAL A 74 6.22 -2.43 9.27
C VAL A 74 6.91 -2.91 10.55
N TRP A 75 6.48 -4.04 11.11
CA TRP A 75 6.91 -4.51 12.41
C TRP A 75 8.32 -5.09 12.37
N PRO A 76 9.25 -4.62 13.23
CA PRO A 76 10.58 -5.20 13.32
C PRO A 76 10.58 -6.57 13.98
N HIS A 77 11.63 -7.35 13.75
CA HIS A 77 11.84 -8.61 14.46
C HIS A 77 11.76 -8.45 15.98
N GLY A 78 11.22 -9.48 16.66
CA GLY A 78 11.01 -9.50 18.11
C GLY A 78 9.74 -8.78 18.56
N THR A 79 8.91 -8.28 17.63
CA THR A 79 7.63 -7.66 17.97
C THR A 79 6.69 -8.66 18.66
N LEU A 80 6.76 -9.95 18.31
CA LEU A 80 5.96 -11.00 18.95
C LEU A 80 6.23 -11.16 20.46
N GLU A 81 7.36 -10.72 20.99
CA GLU A 81 7.63 -10.73 22.43
C GLU A 81 6.71 -9.78 23.22
N ARG A 82 6.30 -8.68 22.61
CA ARG A 82 5.43 -7.64 23.21
C ARG A 82 4.02 -7.59 22.64
N LEU A 83 3.83 -8.05 21.39
CA LEU A 83 2.55 -8.17 20.70
C LEU A 83 2.37 -9.62 20.21
N PRO A 84 2.24 -10.62 21.11
CA PRO A 84 2.12 -12.02 20.73
C PRO A 84 0.82 -12.28 19.97
N PHE A 85 0.85 -13.24 19.06
CA PHE A 85 -0.41 -13.77 18.51
C PHE A 85 -1.32 -14.22 19.64
N SER A 86 -2.55 -13.75 19.62
CA SER A 86 -3.55 -14.14 20.61
C SER A 86 -4.97 -14.04 20.07
N VAL A 87 -5.83 -14.94 20.55
CA VAL A 87 -7.26 -14.96 20.27
C VAL A 87 -8.01 -14.95 21.61
N ALA A 88 -8.64 -13.83 21.92
CA ALA A 88 -9.41 -13.67 23.15
C ALA A 88 -10.60 -12.73 22.92
N ASP A 89 -11.74 -13.04 23.51
CA ASP A 89 -12.96 -12.20 23.51
C ASP A 89 -13.43 -11.79 22.09
N GLY A 90 -13.25 -12.67 21.11
CA GLY A 90 -13.61 -12.40 19.71
C GLY A 90 -12.63 -11.52 18.95
N ILE A 91 -11.49 -11.21 19.55
CA ILE A 91 -10.43 -10.38 18.98
C ILE A 91 -9.19 -11.23 18.71
N LEU A 92 -8.62 -11.06 17.52
CA LEU A 92 -7.33 -11.59 17.10
C LEU A 92 -6.30 -10.46 17.14
N ARG A 93 -5.13 -10.70 17.75
CA ARG A 93 -4.01 -9.76 17.82
C ARG A 93 -2.73 -10.40 17.32
N GLY A 94 -1.80 -9.58 16.91
CA GLY A 94 -0.47 -9.93 16.45
C GLY A 94 0.02 -8.94 15.38
N PRO A 95 1.33 -8.86 15.12
CA PRO A 95 1.89 -7.97 14.11
C PRO A 95 1.36 -8.33 12.71
N GLY A 96 0.85 -7.34 11.97
CA GLY A 96 0.24 -7.54 10.65
C GLY A 96 -1.14 -8.22 10.70
N SER A 97 -1.74 -8.42 11.88
CA SER A 97 -3.06 -9.07 11.98
C SER A 97 -4.18 -8.26 11.34
N PHE A 98 -4.06 -6.95 11.31
CA PHE A 98 -4.99 -6.05 10.65
C PHE A 98 -4.47 -5.62 9.27
N ASP A 99 -3.19 -5.29 9.17
CA ASP A 99 -2.51 -4.80 7.99
C ASP A 99 -1.38 -5.75 7.56
N MET A 100 -1.59 -6.66 6.53
CA MET A 100 -2.93 -7.07 6.04
C MET A 100 -3.06 -8.61 5.99
N LEU A 101 -2.33 -9.34 6.87
CA LEU A 101 -2.26 -10.82 6.81
C LEU A 101 -3.65 -11.48 6.93
N THR A 102 -4.60 -10.89 7.68
CA THR A 102 -5.98 -11.42 7.72
C THR A 102 -6.64 -11.33 6.34
N GLY A 103 -6.46 -10.24 5.61
CA GLY A 103 -6.95 -10.09 4.24
C GLY A 103 -6.35 -11.14 3.30
N THR A 104 -5.05 -11.37 3.41
CA THR A 104 -4.33 -12.39 2.63
C THR A 104 -4.89 -13.80 2.88
N ILE A 105 -5.12 -14.17 4.14
CA ILE A 105 -5.74 -15.46 4.48
C ILE A 105 -7.19 -15.54 3.99
N MET A 106 -7.96 -14.44 4.04
CA MET A 106 -9.31 -14.39 3.48
C MET A 106 -9.30 -14.64 1.96
N SER A 107 -8.34 -14.12 1.20
CA SER A 107 -8.16 -14.38 -0.23
C SER A 107 -7.98 -15.87 -0.52
N ILE A 108 -7.09 -16.52 0.22
CA ILE A 108 -6.80 -17.95 0.06
C ILE A 108 -8.04 -18.80 0.37
N HIS A 109 -8.73 -18.50 1.47
CA HIS A 109 -9.92 -19.26 1.87
C HIS A 109 -11.14 -19.00 0.97
N ALA A 110 -11.35 -17.78 0.47
CA ALA A 110 -12.40 -17.49 -0.51
C ALA A 110 -12.17 -18.29 -1.81
N THR A 111 -10.93 -18.34 -2.27
CA THR A 111 -10.54 -19.14 -3.45
C THR A 111 -10.75 -20.64 -3.21
N ALA A 112 -10.34 -21.17 -2.07
CA ALA A 112 -10.54 -22.57 -1.70
C ALA A 112 -12.04 -22.94 -1.62
N MET A 113 -12.88 -22.05 -1.07
CA MET A 113 -14.34 -22.25 -1.02
C MET A 113 -14.94 -22.35 -2.43
N LEU A 114 -14.52 -21.50 -3.35
CA LEU A 114 -15.00 -21.53 -4.72
C LEU A 114 -14.57 -22.80 -5.45
N LEU A 115 -13.35 -23.27 -5.25
CA LEU A 115 -12.87 -24.56 -5.78
C LEU A 115 -13.65 -25.75 -5.23
N GLU A 116 -13.94 -25.76 -3.94
CA GLU A 116 -14.75 -26.83 -3.31
C GLU A 116 -16.18 -26.84 -3.86
N GLN A 117 -16.77 -25.68 -4.05
CA GLN A 117 -18.13 -25.56 -4.62
C GLN A 117 -18.19 -25.98 -6.09
N ALA A 118 -17.21 -25.59 -6.88
CA ALA A 118 -17.17 -25.89 -8.31
C ALA A 118 -16.74 -27.35 -8.61
N GLY A 119 -15.88 -27.93 -7.77
CA GLY A 119 -15.27 -29.24 -7.98
C GLY A 119 -14.25 -29.31 -9.12
N ASP A 120 -14.00 -28.19 -9.78
CA ASP A 120 -13.04 -28.06 -10.89
C ASP A 120 -12.38 -26.67 -10.88
N SER A 121 -11.06 -26.63 -11.06
CA SER A 121 -10.27 -25.40 -11.08
C SER A 121 -10.56 -24.51 -12.31
N SER A 122 -11.11 -25.05 -13.38
CA SER A 122 -11.51 -24.27 -14.56
C SER A 122 -12.58 -23.21 -14.26
N ALA A 123 -13.34 -23.38 -13.19
CA ALA A 123 -14.30 -22.38 -12.73
C ALA A 123 -13.64 -21.08 -12.25
N LEU A 124 -12.35 -21.11 -11.97
CA LEU A 124 -11.55 -19.93 -11.58
C LEU A 124 -10.69 -19.37 -12.73
N ASP A 125 -10.88 -19.82 -13.97
CA ASP A 125 -10.11 -19.33 -15.11
C ASP A 125 -10.23 -17.81 -15.26
N GLY A 126 -9.08 -17.13 -15.16
CA GLY A 126 -8.97 -15.66 -15.16
C GLY A 126 -8.81 -15.03 -13.77
N LEU A 127 -8.80 -15.82 -12.70
CA LEU A 127 -8.43 -15.35 -11.37
C LEU A 127 -6.90 -15.33 -11.20
N THR A 128 -6.36 -14.25 -10.66
CA THR A 128 -4.99 -14.15 -10.15
C THR A 128 -5.00 -13.76 -8.68
N ILE A 129 -4.23 -14.46 -7.86
CA ILE A 129 -3.85 -14.01 -6.52
C ILE A 129 -2.42 -13.48 -6.61
N LEU A 130 -2.23 -12.20 -6.30
CA LEU A 130 -0.94 -11.54 -6.23
C LEU A 130 -0.66 -11.14 -4.79
N ILE A 131 0.51 -11.49 -4.26
CA ILE A 131 0.94 -11.16 -2.90
C ILE A 131 2.32 -10.52 -3.01
N THR A 132 2.40 -9.23 -2.72
CA THR A 132 3.64 -8.45 -2.78
C THR A 132 4.42 -8.55 -1.46
N GLY A 133 5.70 -8.17 -1.48
CA GLY A 133 6.59 -8.24 -0.33
C GLY A 133 7.25 -6.90 0.00
N ASP A 134 6.75 -5.78 -0.55
CA ASP A 134 7.31 -4.44 -0.38
C ASP A 134 6.28 -3.31 -0.36
N GLU A 135 5.01 -3.63 -0.03
CA GLU A 135 3.94 -2.62 0.00
C GLU A 135 4.28 -1.49 0.96
N GLU A 136 4.72 -1.82 2.16
CA GLU A 136 5.04 -0.91 3.26
C GLU A 136 6.26 0.00 2.97
N LEU A 137 7.03 -0.33 1.93
CA LEU A 137 8.14 0.48 1.42
C LEU A 137 7.79 1.23 0.12
N GLY A 138 6.52 1.25 -0.27
CA GLY A 138 6.03 1.96 -1.45
C GLY A 138 6.11 1.16 -2.74
N SER A 139 6.18 -0.18 -2.67
CA SER A 139 6.08 -1.11 -3.81
C SER A 139 7.09 -0.84 -4.91
N THR A 140 8.33 -0.55 -4.49
CA THR A 140 9.40 -0.12 -5.41
C THR A 140 9.78 -1.21 -6.41
N THR A 141 9.60 -2.49 -6.04
CA THR A 141 9.90 -3.63 -6.90
C THR A 141 8.63 -4.26 -7.49
N SER A 142 7.48 -4.16 -6.78
CA SER A 142 6.22 -4.79 -7.20
C SER A 142 5.30 -3.90 -8.05
N SER A 143 5.47 -2.58 -8.08
CA SER A 143 4.54 -1.66 -8.75
C SER A 143 4.31 -2.00 -10.24
N GLN A 144 5.37 -2.36 -10.98
CA GLN A 144 5.22 -2.77 -12.38
C GLN A 144 4.55 -4.15 -12.49
N LEU A 145 4.88 -5.10 -11.62
CA LEU A 145 4.23 -6.42 -11.56
C LEU A 145 2.72 -6.27 -11.31
N ILE A 146 2.31 -5.40 -10.39
CA ILE A 146 0.90 -5.12 -10.08
C ILE A 146 0.18 -4.59 -11.32
N ARG A 147 0.76 -3.62 -12.02
CA ARG A 147 0.20 -3.02 -13.24
C ARG A 147 0.06 -4.06 -14.36
N ASP A 148 1.10 -4.86 -14.57
CA ASP A 148 1.13 -5.90 -15.61
C ASP A 148 0.08 -7.00 -15.34
N GLU A 149 -0.08 -7.43 -14.09
CA GLU A 149 -1.08 -8.44 -13.69
C GLU A 149 -2.51 -7.90 -13.78
N ALA A 150 -2.72 -6.64 -13.46
CA ALA A 150 -4.03 -6.01 -13.48
C ALA A 150 -4.46 -5.54 -14.87
N ALA A 151 -3.53 -5.49 -15.84
CA ALA A 151 -3.80 -4.95 -17.17
C ALA A 151 -4.96 -5.69 -17.87
N GLY A 152 -6.06 -4.96 -18.11
CA GLY A 152 -7.27 -5.50 -18.74
C GLY A 152 -8.16 -6.33 -17.82
N ALA A 153 -7.88 -6.42 -16.53
CA ALA A 153 -8.76 -7.06 -15.57
C ALA A 153 -10.10 -6.31 -15.45
N ARG A 154 -11.17 -7.04 -15.18
CA ARG A 154 -12.51 -6.50 -14.94
C ARG A 154 -12.66 -5.96 -13.53
N ALA A 155 -11.92 -6.54 -12.58
CA ALA A 155 -11.89 -6.15 -11.19
C ALA A 155 -10.55 -6.44 -10.52
N VAL A 156 -10.10 -5.50 -9.70
CA VAL A 156 -9.04 -5.70 -8.71
C VAL A 156 -9.65 -5.56 -7.32
N TYR A 157 -9.52 -6.57 -6.51
CA TYR A 157 -9.97 -6.60 -5.12
C TYR A 157 -8.77 -6.51 -4.19
N VAL A 158 -8.63 -5.38 -3.51
CA VAL A 158 -7.51 -5.11 -2.62
C VAL A 158 -7.89 -5.54 -1.21
N MET A 159 -7.11 -6.45 -0.65
CA MET A 159 -7.43 -7.10 0.62
C MET A 159 -6.88 -6.35 1.84
N GLU A 160 -6.59 -5.08 1.67
CA GLU A 160 -6.30 -4.13 2.73
C GLU A 160 -7.39 -4.14 3.80
N ALA A 161 -7.03 -3.79 5.03
CA ALA A 161 -7.98 -3.62 6.10
C ALA A 161 -9.06 -2.57 5.78
N SER A 162 -10.25 -2.75 6.34
CA SER A 162 -11.35 -1.79 6.20
C SER A 162 -11.11 -0.50 6.99
N ALA A 163 -11.82 0.56 6.66
CA ALA A 163 -11.84 1.78 7.46
C ALA A 163 -13.07 1.76 8.39
N ALA A 164 -12.87 1.36 9.65
CA ALA A 164 -13.95 1.17 10.63
C ALA A 164 -15.10 0.31 10.07
N GLY A 165 -14.77 -0.78 9.38
CA GLY A 165 -15.72 -1.68 8.73
C GLY A 165 -16.17 -1.27 7.32
N SER A 166 -15.94 -0.03 6.90
CA SER A 166 -16.28 0.46 5.56
C SER A 166 -15.24 0.07 4.50
N LEU A 167 -15.68 -0.21 3.28
CA LEU A 167 -14.82 -0.37 2.11
C LEU A 167 -14.16 0.96 1.74
N LYS A 168 -12.98 0.92 1.18
CA LYS A 168 -12.22 2.11 0.78
C LYS A 168 -12.50 2.38 -0.71
N LEU A 169 -13.23 3.46 -0.99
CA LEU A 169 -13.67 3.82 -2.35
C LEU A 169 -12.78 4.88 -2.99
N ALA A 170 -11.89 5.48 -2.23
CA ALA A 170 -10.91 6.45 -2.71
C ALA A 170 -9.75 6.55 -1.74
N ARG A 171 -8.56 6.77 -2.27
CA ARG A 171 -7.32 7.00 -1.51
C ARG A 171 -6.56 8.18 -2.09
N LYS A 172 -5.86 8.94 -1.26
CA LYS A 172 -4.93 9.95 -1.80
C LYS A 172 -3.76 9.26 -2.51
N GLY A 173 -3.30 9.87 -3.59
CA GLY A 173 -2.01 9.57 -4.19
C GLY A 173 -0.87 10.12 -3.35
N THR A 174 0.32 9.56 -3.52
CA THR A 174 1.53 9.92 -2.81
C THR A 174 2.63 10.33 -3.76
N SER A 175 3.34 11.39 -3.40
CA SER A 175 4.59 11.79 -4.07
C SER A 175 5.62 12.16 -3.01
N ASP A 176 6.86 11.80 -3.27
CA ASP A 176 7.98 12.03 -2.38
C ASP A 176 9.05 12.81 -3.12
N TYR A 177 9.49 13.93 -2.55
CA TYR A 177 10.54 14.75 -3.14
C TYR A 177 11.65 14.99 -2.14
N GLU A 178 12.89 15.01 -2.64
CA GLU A 178 14.02 15.58 -1.94
C GLU A 178 14.44 16.86 -2.67
N VAL A 179 14.43 17.97 -1.96
CA VAL A 179 14.94 19.27 -2.45
C VAL A 179 16.29 19.54 -1.81
N THR A 180 17.32 19.50 -2.62
CA THR A 180 18.70 19.80 -2.21
C THR A 180 19.12 21.17 -2.76
N VAL A 181 19.58 22.04 -1.85
CA VAL A 181 20.24 23.30 -2.20
C VAL A 181 21.75 23.12 -2.11
N HIS A 182 22.43 23.42 -3.19
CA HIS A 182 23.89 23.49 -3.29
C HIS A 182 24.33 24.93 -3.20
N GLY A 183 25.23 25.21 -2.28
CA GLY A 183 25.86 26.51 -2.05
C GLY A 183 27.39 26.41 -2.04
N LYS A 184 28.05 27.24 -1.23
CA LYS A 184 29.51 27.27 -1.14
C LYS A 184 29.94 27.46 0.30
N ALA A 185 30.80 26.58 0.80
CA ALA A 185 31.39 26.72 2.13
C ALA A 185 32.32 27.91 2.22
N ALA A 186 32.31 28.57 3.38
CA ALA A 186 33.29 29.59 3.79
C ALA A 186 33.37 29.61 5.31
N HIS A 187 34.45 30.21 5.87
CA HIS A 187 34.55 30.36 7.31
C HIS A 187 33.58 31.45 7.79
N ALA A 188 32.62 31.09 8.64
CA ALA A 188 31.48 31.93 9.03
C ALA A 188 31.92 33.21 9.75
N GLY A 189 33.08 33.22 10.44
CA GLY A 189 33.59 34.37 11.17
C GLY A 189 34.69 35.16 10.46
N LEU A 190 35.31 34.63 9.40
CA LEU A 190 36.42 35.29 8.71
C LEU A 190 36.02 35.85 7.34
N GLU A 191 35.33 35.06 6.52
CA GLU A 191 35.06 35.40 5.12
C GLU A 191 33.64 34.88 4.70
N PRO A 192 32.56 35.19 5.48
CA PRO A 192 31.23 34.69 5.17
C PRO A 192 30.74 35.13 3.79
N GLU A 193 31.17 36.28 3.29
CA GLU A 193 30.84 36.84 1.98
C GLU A 193 31.38 36.02 0.80
N LYS A 194 32.38 35.14 1.03
CA LYS A 194 32.88 34.21 0.01
C LYS A 194 32.06 32.92 -0.11
N GLY A 195 31.16 32.68 0.86
CA GLY A 195 30.27 31.59 0.92
C GLY A 195 28.95 31.88 0.20
N VAL A 196 28.20 30.78 -0.07
CA VAL A 196 26.79 30.81 -0.49
C VAL A 196 26.03 29.89 0.47
N ASN A 197 25.16 30.46 1.29
CA ASN A 197 24.52 29.75 2.40
C ASN A 197 23.31 28.95 1.94
N ALA A 198 23.51 27.64 1.69
CA ALA A 198 22.46 26.72 1.27
C ALA A 198 21.32 26.63 2.30
N GLY A 199 21.62 26.73 3.60
CA GLY A 199 20.59 26.66 4.65
C GLY A 199 19.63 27.85 4.63
N LEU A 200 20.13 29.06 4.34
CA LEU A 200 19.28 30.26 4.22
C LEU A 200 18.40 30.19 2.96
N GLU A 201 18.96 29.71 1.85
CA GLU A 201 18.15 29.52 0.62
C GLU A 201 17.08 28.46 0.81
N LEU A 202 17.40 27.32 1.44
CA LEU A 202 16.43 26.30 1.77
C LEU A 202 15.33 26.84 2.70
N ALA A 203 15.70 27.63 3.73
CA ALA A 203 14.75 28.25 4.64
C ALA A 203 13.78 29.21 3.91
N ARG A 204 14.21 29.86 2.82
CA ARG A 204 13.35 30.67 1.96
C ARG A 204 12.41 29.83 1.11
N LEU A 205 12.89 28.68 0.59
CA LEU A 205 12.13 27.81 -0.29
C LEU A 205 11.03 27.02 0.45
N MET A 206 11.29 26.59 1.67
CA MET A 206 10.34 25.74 2.42
C MET A 206 8.93 26.33 2.55
N PRO A 207 8.71 27.62 2.93
CA PRO A 207 7.38 28.21 2.96
C PRO A 207 6.72 28.22 1.58
N LEU A 208 7.47 28.52 0.51
CA LEU A 208 6.93 28.53 -0.85
C LEU A 208 6.49 27.14 -1.32
N ILE A 209 7.25 26.12 -0.93
CA ILE A 209 6.88 24.72 -1.21
C ILE A 209 5.63 24.35 -0.42
N ALA A 210 5.54 24.71 0.86
CA ALA A 210 4.35 24.41 1.67
C ALA A 210 3.10 25.14 1.16
N GLU A 211 3.22 26.33 0.58
CA GLU A 211 2.13 27.11 -0.02
C GLU A 211 1.54 26.48 -1.30
N MET A 212 2.19 25.47 -1.90
CA MET A 212 1.62 24.70 -3.02
C MET A 212 0.43 23.84 -2.61
N ALA A 213 0.21 23.61 -1.30
CA ALA A 213 -0.93 22.87 -0.77
C ALA A 213 -2.26 23.55 -1.15
N ASP A 214 -3.31 22.74 -1.25
CA ASP A 214 -4.68 23.20 -1.54
C ASP A 214 -5.66 22.35 -0.71
N ASP A 215 -6.09 22.89 0.43
CA ASP A 215 -6.98 22.19 1.36
C ASP A 215 -8.37 21.94 0.76
N GLU A 216 -8.87 22.86 -0.11
CA GLU A 216 -10.17 22.70 -0.76
C GLU A 216 -10.19 21.51 -1.72
N LYS A 217 -9.07 21.27 -2.41
CA LYS A 217 -8.87 20.11 -3.27
C LYS A 217 -8.31 18.90 -2.53
N GLY A 218 -8.01 19.04 -1.23
CA GLY A 218 -7.47 17.99 -0.37
C GLY A 218 -6.04 17.61 -0.69
N THR A 219 -5.25 18.57 -1.19
CA THR A 219 -3.83 18.43 -1.48
C THR A 219 -3.00 18.93 -0.32
N THR A 220 -2.13 18.08 0.23
CA THR A 220 -1.17 18.45 1.29
C THR A 220 0.25 18.40 0.76
N VAL A 221 1.07 19.38 1.14
CA VAL A 221 2.49 19.45 0.80
C VAL A 221 3.24 19.79 2.09
N VAL A 222 3.97 18.81 2.61
CA VAL A 222 4.55 18.89 3.95
C VAL A 222 6.06 18.69 3.89
N PRO A 223 6.87 19.77 4.06
CA PRO A 223 8.30 19.62 4.34
C PRO A 223 8.50 18.86 5.67
N THR A 224 9.27 17.77 5.65
CA THR A 224 9.41 16.85 6.78
C THR A 224 10.82 16.88 7.37
N THR A 225 11.72 16.06 6.86
CA THR A 225 13.10 15.95 7.36
C THR A 225 14.00 17.00 6.76
N ILE A 226 14.71 17.76 7.61
CA ILE A 226 15.56 18.87 7.18
C ILE A 226 16.98 18.66 7.70
N THR A 227 17.96 18.83 6.81
CA THR A 227 19.39 18.82 7.19
C THR A 227 20.11 19.99 6.55
N ALA A 228 21.03 20.64 7.29
CA ALA A 228 21.85 21.77 6.77
C ALA A 228 23.17 21.89 7.51
N GLY A 229 24.25 22.05 6.75
CA GLY A 229 25.59 22.30 7.27
C GLY A 229 26.22 21.09 7.96
N THR A 230 27.48 21.27 8.39
CA THR A 230 28.30 20.22 9.03
C THR A 230 28.95 20.68 10.35
N THR A 231 29.31 21.95 10.46
CA THR A 231 29.98 22.53 11.63
C THR A 231 29.44 23.93 11.92
N PRO A 232 29.41 24.36 13.20
CA PRO A 232 28.81 25.67 13.59
C PRO A 232 29.54 26.91 13.08
N ASN A 233 30.79 26.78 12.65
CA ASN A 233 31.61 27.89 12.17
C ASN A 233 31.83 27.91 10.65
N THR A 234 31.02 27.14 9.90
CA THR A 234 31.13 27.07 8.45
C THR A 234 29.78 27.44 7.80
N VAL A 235 29.80 28.29 6.76
CA VAL A 235 28.66 28.60 5.91
C VAL A 235 28.20 27.27 5.25
N PRO A 236 26.95 26.84 5.42
CA PRO A 236 26.46 25.59 4.84
C PRO A 236 26.57 25.55 3.31
N ALA A 237 27.29 24.56 2.78
CA ALA A 237 27.42 24.33 1.34
C ALA A 237 26.33 23.40 0.79
N LYS A 238 25.63 22.71 1.67
CA LYS A 238 24.50 21.81 1.29
C LYS A 238 23.41 21.92 2.35
N ALA A 239 22.17 21.94 1.89
CA ALA A 239 20.99 21.80 2.72
C ALA A 239 19.94 20.99 1.96
N THR A 240 19.21 20.12 2.66
CA THR A 240 18.24 19.21 2.05
C THR A 240 16.96 19.19 2.86
N VAL A 241 15.81 19.11 2.19
CA VAL A 241 14.50 18.85 2.80
C VAL A 241 13.78 17.74 2.04
N HIS A 242 13.16 16.80 2.77
CA HIS A 242 12.19 15.88 2.23
C HIS A 242 10.78 16.48 2.29
N VAL A 243 9.96 16.24 1.25
CA VAL A 243 8.61 16.78 1.12
C VAL A 243 7.65 15.63 0.82
N ASP A 244 6.73 15.33 1.77
CA ASP A 244 5.61 14.41 1.57
C ASP A 244 4.46 15.17 0.91
N VAL A 245 3.94 14.63 -0.19
CA VAL A 245 2.79 15.18 -0.91
C VAL A 245 1.69 14.14 -0.98
N ARG A 246 0.47 14.56 -0.61
CA ARG A 246 -0.75 13.74 -0.74
C ARG A 246 -1.80 14.50 -1.54
N ALA A 247 -2.30 13.90 -2.61
CA ALA A 247 -3.32 14.50 -3.47
C ALA A 247 -4.53 13.58 -3.65
N ARG A 248 -5.74 14.15 -3.66
CA ARG A 248 -6.98 13.40 -3.94
C ARG A 248 -7.24 13.20 -5.43
N LEU A 249 -6.71 14.10 -6.26
CA LEU A 249 -6.96 14.16 -7.68
C LEU A 249 -5.65 14.03 -8.45
N THR A 250 -5.68 13.30 -9.55
CA THR A 250 -4.54 13.15 -10.46
C THR A 250 -4.06 14.50 -10.98
N SER A 251 -4.98 15.38 -11.35
CA SER A 251 -4.65 16.74 -11.82
C SER A 251 -3.90 17.59 -10.79
N GLU A 252 -4.21 17.42 -9.50
CA GLU A 252 -3.49 18.11 -8.41
C GLU A 252 -2.10 17.51 -8.19
N GLN A 253 -1.98 16.18 -8.27
CA GLN A 253 -0.68 15.53 -8.16
C GLN A 253 0.27 15.94 -9.29
N GLU A 254 -0.24 16.03 -10.53
CA GLU A 254 0.50 16.50 -11.70
C GLU A 254 0.87 17.99 -11.57
N ARG A 255 -0.04 18.82 -11.04
CA ARG A 255 0.23 20.24 -10.74
C ARG A 255 1.41 20.36 -9.78
N ILE A 256 1.37 19.64 -8.66
CA ILE A 256 2.46 19.67 -7.67
C ILE A 256 3.77 19.15 -8.27
N ASP A 257 3.76 18.05 -9.04
CA ASP A 257 5.00 17.57 -9.68
C ASP A 257 5.61 18.64 -10.59
N SER A 258 4.77 19.31 -11.38
CA SER A 258 5.21 20.39 -12.25
C SER A 258 5.79 21.60 -11.46
N GLU A 259 5.10 22.00 -10.37
CA GLU A 259 5.56 23.12 -9.53
C GLU A 259 6.84 22.77 -8.76
N MET A 260 6.96 21.55 -8.22
CA MET A 260 8.19 21.07 -7.56
C MET A 260 9.39 21.09 -8.50
N ARG A 261 9.21 20.61 -9.74
CA ARG A 261 10.28 20.64 -10.76
C ARG A 261 10.65 22.05 -11.22
N ALA A 262 9.77 23.02 -11.02
CA ALA A 262 10.02 24.41 -11.34
C ALA A 262 10.73 25.21 -10.22
N VAL A 263 10.91 24.61 -9.03
CA VAL A 263 11.61 25.26 -7.89
C VAL A 263 13.04 25.64 -8.28
N LYS A 264 13.41 26.89 -8.01
CA LYS A 264 14.73 27.46 -8.37
C LYS A 264 15.28 28.29 -7.24
N ALA A 265 16.62 28.34 -7.18
CA ALA A 265 17.33 29.27 -6.27
C ALA A 265 17.17 30.72 -6.74
N GLU A 266 17.00 31.61 -5.76
CA GLU A 266 17.11 33.07 -5.97
C GLU A 266 18.42 33.63 -5.43
N MET A 267 19.04 32.99 -4.43
CA MET A 267 20.33 33.40 -3.89
C MET A 267 21.40 33.23 -4.96
N PRO A 268 22.14 34.34 -5.32
CA PRO A 268 23.21 34.26 -6.31
C PRO A 268 24.25 33.18 -5.97
N GLY A 269 24.51 32.29 -6.89
CA GLY A 269 25.47 31.19 -6.74
C GLY A 269 24.96 29.95 -6.02
N ALA A 270 23.69 29.93 -5.59
CA ALA A 270 23.04 28.72 -5.14
C ALA A 270 22.40 27.96 -6.34
N GLU A 271 22.37 26.65 -6.25
CA GLU A 271 21.69 25.77 -7.20
C GLU A 271 20.70 24.89 -6.44
N VAL A 272 19.54 24.57 -7.07
CA VAL A 272 18.53 23.67 -6.52
C VAL A 272 18.42 22.44 -7.39
N GLU A 273 18.47 21.30 -6.75
CA GLU A 273 18.18 19.99 -7.33
C GLU A 273 16.92 19.42 -6.67
N VAL A 274 15.94 18.97 -7.46
CA VAL A 274 14.73 18.29 -7.00
C VAL A 274 14.73 16.89 -7.56
N THR A 275 14.81 15.90 -6.67
CA THR A 275 14.73 14.47 -6.99
C THR A 275 13.44 13.86 -6.44
N GLY A 276 13.16 12.61 -6.77
CA GLY A 276 11.88 11.98 -6.43
C GLY A 276 10.77 12.27 -7.43
N GLY A 277 9.52 12.19 -7.01
CA GLY A 277 8.36 12.37 -7.86
C GLY A 277 7.12 11.62 -7.38
N ILE A 278 6.22 11.36 -8.30
CA ILE A 278 5.00 10.59 -8.06
C ILE A 278 5.38 9.13 -7.77
N ASN A 279 4.93 8.61 -6.64
CA ASN A 279 5.03 7.19 -6.29
C ASN A 279 3.73 6.45 -6.64
N ARG A 280 2.62 6.78 -5.96
CA ARG A 280 1.32 6.19 -6.21
C ARG A 280 0.34 7.26 -6.73
N PRO A 281 -0.34 7.04 -7.88
CA PRO A 281 -1.39 7.95 -8.33
C PRO A 281 -2.57 7.96 -7.36
N PRO A 282 -3.47 8.97 -7.37
CA PRO A 282 -4.70 8.92 -6.60
C PRO A 282 -5.60 7.76 -7.04
N PHE A 283 -6.19 7.10 -6.05
CA PHE A 283 -7.33 6.20 -6.29
C PHE A 283 -8.60 7.04 -6.19
N GLU A 284 -9.10 7.48 -7.34
CA GLU A 284 -10.32 8.29 -7.43
C GLU A 284 -11.56 7.39 -7.35
N ARG A 285 -12.65 7.92 -6.77
CA ARG A 285 -13.88 7.17 -6.45
C ARG A 285 -14.50 6.44 -7.65
N ASP A 286 -14.37 6.98 -8.84
CA ASP A 286 -14.98 6.42 -10.05
C ASP A 286 -14.46 5.03 -10.37
N ALA A 287 -13.21 4.72 -10.02
CA ALA A 287 -12.63 3.39 -10.18
C ALA A 287 -13.30 2.31 -9.31
N ALA A 288 -13.87 2.69 -8.15
CA ALA A 288 -14.53 1.77 -7.23
C ALA A 288 -16.07 1.70 -7.42
N ALA A 289 -16.69 2.69 -8.03
CA ALA A 289 -18.13 2.91 -7.96
C ALA A 289 -18.94 1.67 -8.38
N HIS A 290 -18.67 1.14 -9.56
CA HIS A 290 -19.39 -0.02 -10.08
C HIS A 290 -19.19 -1.28 -9.21
N LEU A 291 -17.96 -1.56 -8.77
CA LEU A 291 -17.66 -2.72 -7.94
C LEU A 291 -18.27 -2.60 -6.54
N PHE A 292 -18.38 -1.38 -6.01
CA PHE A 292 -19.04 -1.11 -4.75
C PHE A 292 -20.55 -1.36 -4.84
N ASP A 293 -21.21 -0.84 -5.86
CA ASP A 293 -22.65 -1.06 -6.10
C ASP A 293 -22.92 -2.57 -6.21
N ARG A 294 -22.06 -3.31 -6.92
CA ARG A 294 -22.20 -4.75 -7.03
C ARG A 294 -21.95 -5.48 -5.69
N ALA A 295 -21.01 -4.99 -4.86
CA ALA A 295 -20.78 -5.53 -3.51
C ALA A 295 -22.02 -5.37 -2.60
N VAL A 296 -22.72 -4.24 -2.70
CA VAL A 296 -23.98 -3.99 -1.97
C VAL A 296 -25.07 -4.99 -2.39
N GLU A 297 -25.26 -5.18 -3.70
CA GLU A 297 -26.25 -6.14 -4.23
C GLU A 297 -25.94 -7.58 -3.76
N LEU A 298 -24.70 -8.02 -3.93
CA LEU A 298 -24.27 -9.37 -3.53
C LEU A 298 -24.36 -9.60 -2.03
N ALA A 299 -24.08 -8.59 -1.20
CA ALA A 299 -24.27 -8.68 0.24
C ALA A 299 -25.74 -9.00 0.60
N GLY A 300 -26.70 -8.34 -0.08
CA GLY A 300 -28.13 -8.63 0.06
C GLY A 300 -28.49 -10.05 -0.41
N GLU A 301 -27.92 -10.51 -1.53
CA GLU A 301 -28.17 -11.86 -2.08
C GLU A 301 -27.69 -12.98 -1.14
N ILE A 302 -26.52 -12.79 -0.49
CA ILE A 302 -25.96 -13.78 0.45
C ILE A 302 -26.40 -13.57 1.90
N GLY A 303 -27.22 -12.55 2.17
CA GLY A 303 -27.85 -12.32 3.47
C GLY A 303 -26.89 -11.80 4.56
N ILE A 304 -25.85 -11.04 4.19
CA ILE A 304 -24.98 -10.35 5.14
C ILE A 304 -25.31 -8.85 5.23
N ALA A 305 -24.72 -8.16 6.20
CA ALA A 305 -24.89 -6.71 6.34
C ALA A 305 -24.39 -5.99 5.10
N GLU A 306 -25.13 -4.96 4.66
CA GLU A 306 -24.78 -4.09 3.55
C GLU A 306 -23.45 -3.38 3.83
N PRO A 307 -22.43 -3.47 2.95
CA PRO A 307 -21.18 -2.76 3.13
C PRO A 307 -21.38 -1.25 2.98
N THR A 308 -20.66 -0.49 3.79
CA THR A 308 -20.54 0.96 3.65
C THR A 308 -19.24 1.33 2.96
N GLY A 309 -19.15 2.54 2.40
CA GLY A 309 -17.98 3.01 1.68
C GLY A 309 -17.48 4.35 2.16
N THR A 310 -16.15 4.55 2.18
CA THR A 310 -15.53 5.80 2.60
C THR A 310 -14.29 6.13 1.77
N ALA A 311 -13.79 7.36 1.89
CA ALA A 311 -12.50 7.79 1.36
C ALA A 311 -11.48 7.92 2.49
N VAL A 312 -10.23 7.53 2.23
CA VAL A 312 -9.15 7.59 3.22
C VAL A 312 -7.94 8.38 2.71
N GLY A 313 -7.06 8.77 3.64
CA GLY A 313 -5.86 9.54 3.32
C GLY A 313 -4.62 8.70 3.00
N GLY A 314 -4.57 7.45 3.48
CA GLY A 314 -3.45 6.54 3.22
C GLY A 314 -3.57 5.90 1.83
N ALA A 315 -2.45 5.69 1.17
CA ALA A 315 -2.37 4.97 -0.10
C ALA A 315 -2.24 3.45 0.12
N SER A 316 -2.39 2.67 -0.92
CA SER A 316 -2.10 1.23 -1.00
C SER A 316 -1.69 0.84 -2.41
N ASP A 317 -1.41 -0.43 -2.64
CA ASP A 317 -1.16 -0.97 -3.98
C ASP A 317 -2.36 -0.81 -4.92
N GLY A 318 -3.57 -0.71 -4.40
CA GLY A 318 -4.78 -0.38 -5.17
C GLY A 318 -4.74 0.97 -5.88
N ASN A 319 -3.88 1.88 -5.44
CA ASN A 319 -3.67 3.15 -6.12
C ASN A 319 -3.08 2.97 -7.52
N PHE A 320 -2.19 1.99 -7.73
CA PHE A 320 -1.62 1.73 -9.05
C PHE A 320 -2.68 1.30 -10.05
N THR A 321 -3.51 0.34 -9.66
CA THR A 321 -4.55 -0.22 -10.55
C THR A 321 -5.67 0.77 -10.82
N ALA A 322 -6.15 1.48 -9.79
CA ALA A 322 -7.14 2.52 -9.94
C ALA A 322 -6.63 3.72 -10.78
N GLY A 323 -5.37 4.13 -10.56
CA GLY A 323 -4.73 5.19 -11.33
C GLY A 323 -4.52 4.85 -12.80
N ASP A 324 -4.37 3.58 -13.14
CA ASP A 324 -4.32 3.08 -14.51
C ASP A 324 -5.72 2.90 -15.13
N GLY A 325 -6.79 3.29 -14.41
CA GLY A 325 -8.17 3.21 -14.88
C GLY A 325 -8.79 1.83 -14.81
N ILE A 326 -8.21 0.90 -14.06
CA ILE A 326 -8.72 -0.45 -13.86
C ILE A 326 -9.74 -0.44 -12.71
N PRO A 327 -10.93 -1.03 -12.86
CA PRO A 327 -11.91 -1.11 -11.78
C PRO A 327 -11.29 -1.76 -10.53
N THR A 328 -11.27 -1.01 -9.43
CA THR A 328 -10.59 -1.42 -8.19
C THR A 328 -11.48 -1.16 -6.99
N LEU A 329 -11.63 -2.15 -6.09
CA LEU A 329 -12.34 -2.03 -4.82
C LEU A 329 -11.42 -2.43 -3.68
N ASP A 330 -11.28 -1.57 -2.70
CA ASP A 330 -10.30 -1.71 -1.64
C ASP A 330 -10.96 -1.79 -0.24
N GLY A 331 -10.18 -2.24 0.75
CA GLY A 331 -10.65 -2.40 2.12
C GLY A 331 -11.50 -3.64 2.35
N LEU A 332 -11.33 -4.68 1.52
CA LEU A 332 -12.07 -5.93 1.60
C LEU A 332 -11.57 -6.87 2.71
N GLY A 333 -10.40 -6.64 3.27
CA GLY A 333 -9.77 -7.43 4.32
C GLY A 333 -10.38 -7.24 5.71
N ALA A 334 -9.54 -7.23 6.73
CA ALA A 334 -9.94 -7.22 8.13
C ALA A 334 -10.82 -6.03 8.54
N VAL A 335 -11.75 -6.29 9.46
CA VAL A 335 -12.35 -5.25 10.30
C VAL A 335 -11.62 -5.27 11.65
N GLY A 336 -11.19 -4.11 12.11
CA GLY A 336 -10.39 -3.96 13.31
C GLY A 336 -9.85 -2.54 13.42
N ASP A 337 -8.69 -2.39 14.03
CA ASP A 337 -8.00 -1.12 14.17
C ASP A 337 -6.50 -1.33 14.48
N GLY A 338 -5.75 -0.24 14.46
CA GLY A 338 -4.38 -0.20 14.96
C GLY A 338 -3.31 -0.58 13.93
N ALA A 339 -3.55 -0.38 12.62
CA ALA A 339 -2.46 -0.47 11.64
C ALA A 339 -1.24 0.33 12.13
N HIS A 340 -0.05 -0.29 12.12
CA HIS A 340 1.22 0.28 12.61
C HIS A 340 1.24 0.66 14.11
N ALA A 341 0.28 0.19 14.92
CA ALA A 341 0.19 0.52 16.33
C ALA A 341 0.09 -0.72 17.24
N GLU A 342 0.62 -0.67 18.47
CA GLU A 342 0.69 -1.81 19.39
C GLU A 342 -0.67 -2.42 19.80
N HIS A 343 -1.77 -1.74 19.52
CA HIS A 343 -3.12 -2.27 19.72
C HIS A 343 -3.72 -2.92 18.47
N GLU A 344 -2.89 -3.19 17.46
CA GLU A 344 -3.31 -3.83 16.20
C GLU A 344 -4.13 -5.09 16.45
N HIS A 345 -5.31 -5.16 15.80
CA HIS A 345 -6.21 -6.29 15.97
C HIS A 345 -7.22 -6.43 14.85
N ALA A 346 -7.74 -7.65 14.68
CA ALA A 346 -8.87 -7.96 13.82
C ALA A 346 -10.05 -8.54 14.63
N ILE A 347 -11.28 -8.22 14.23
CA ILE A 347 -12.51 -8.71 14.82
C ILE A 347 -12.89 -10.02 14.13
N ILE A 348 -12.86 -11.13 14.89
CA ILE A 348 -13.01 -12.49 14.34
C ILE A 348 -14.40 -12.72 13.71
N SER A 349 -15.47 -12.15 14.30
CA SER A 349 -16.82 -12.31 13.78
C SER A 349 -17.04 -11.70 12.40
N GLU A 350 -16.20 -10.73 12.01
CA GLU A 350 -16.28 -10.05 10.73
C GLU A 350 -15.57 -10.80 9.61
N ILE A 351 -14.67 -11.73 9.93
CA ILE A 351 -13.88 -12.47 8.93
C ILE A 351 -14.78 -13.35 8.02
N PRO A 352 -15.71 -14.21 8.54
CA PRO A 352 -16.50 -15.06 7.69
C PRO A 352 -17.43 -14.32 6.72
N PRO A 353 -18.23 -13.31 7.13
CA PRO A 353 -19.12 -12.62 6.21
C PRO A 353 -18.35 -11.87 5.12
N ARG A 354 -17.19 -11.27 5.44
CA ARG A 354 -16.35 -10.60 4.44
C ARG A 354 -15.67 -11.58 3.48
N THR A 355 -15.23 -12.74 3.98
CA THR A 355 -14.71 -13.82 3.11
C THR A 355 -15.81 -14.32 2.15
N ALA A 356 -17.05 -14.47 2.62
CA ALA A 356 -18.18 -14.86 1.78
C ALA A 356 -18.50 -13.80 0.72
N LEU A 357 -18.46 -12.50 1.08
CA LEU A 357 -18.61 -11.40 0.13
C LEU A 357 -17.54 -11.43 -0.94
N LEU A 358 -16.26 -11.61 -0.54
CA LEU A 358 -15.16 -11.73 -1.49
C LEU A 358 -15.37 -12.90 -2.46
N ALA A 359 -15.77 -14.06 -1.96
CA ALA A 359 -16.06 -15.22 -2.81
C ALA A 359 -17.21 -14.92 -3.81
N ALA A 360 -18.27 -14.25 -3.37
CA ALA A 360 -19.36 -13.86 -4.25
C ALA A 360 -18.91 -12.86 -5.32
N LEU A 361 -18.09 -11.87 -4.96
CA LEU A 361 -17.51 -10.89 -5.88
C LEU A 361 -16.61 -11.55 -6.94
N ILE A 362 -15.77 -12.51 -6.54
CA ILE A 362 -14.93 -13.27 -7.47
C ILE A 362 -15.80 -14.04 -8.44
N ALA A 363 -16.78 -14.82 -7.94
CA ALA A 363 -17.65 -15.64 -8.76
C ALA A 363 -18.45 -14.80 -9.76
N ASP A 364 -18.95 -13.65 -9.35
CA ASP A 364 -19.67 -12.70 -10.20
C ASP A 364 -18.84 -12.25 -11.41
N GLN A 365 -17.61 -11.82 -11.17
CA GLN A 365 -16.74 -11.30 -12.23
C GLN A 365 -16.14 -12.40 -13.13
N LEU A 366 -16.07 -13.63 -12.65
CA LEU A 366 -15.61 -14.75 -13.45
C LEU A 366 -16.72 -15.33 -14.35
N ALA A 367 -17.99 -15.21 -13.95
CA ALA A 367 -19.15 -15.79 -14.66
C ALA A 367 -19.39 -15.17 -16.05
N ASP A 368 -18.96 -13.93 -16.28
CA ASP A 368 -19.08 -13.18 -17.54
C ASP A 368 -17.83 -13.35 -18.42
#